data_b5ac24caad62773cf295fe15e775e94a
#
_entry.id   b5ac24caad62773cf295fe15e775e94a
#
_cell.length_a   1.000
_cell.length_b   1.000
_cell.length_c   1.000
_cell.angle_alpha   90.00
_cell.angle_beta   90.00
_cell.angle_gamma   90.00
#
_symmetry.space_group_name_H-M   'P 1'
#
loop_
_entity.id
_entity.type
_entity.pdbx_description
1 polymer ?
#
loop_
_entity_poly.entity_id
_entity_poly.type
_entity_poly.pdbx_seq_one_letter_code
_entity_poly.pdbx_strand_id
1 'polypeptide(L)'
;LMFQTRHTRVAGIGNTKGSQRALNLLVAIRDIQKRTGKDLGATFLSGTVVVNALTELYVLFKYLRPKELAKQKVSCFDAWAAIFTKKSTDYELSVTGSIKRKERFRTYIKVPELSAFLREITDYRTAEMMQLDVPDKNVQFLSNKPTIEQEDMIMHLVAFANSGEWDDLGLDTLPPDNLEKAKMLIATDIARKMALD
;
A
#
# COMPACT_ATOMS: atom_id res chain seq x y z
N LEU A 1 -6.98 -2.44 14.04
CA LEU A 1 -6.03 -3.55 14.14
C LEU A 1 -5.94 -4.28 12.82
N MET A 2 -4.83 -4.12 12.16
CA MET A 2 -4.66 -4.82 10.89
C MET A 2 -4.40 -6.31 11.13
N PHE A 3 -3.20 -6.69 11.49
CA PHE A 3 -2.82 -8.07 11.81
C PHE A 3 -1.42 -8.11 12.43
N GLN A 4 -1.08 -9.24 13.04
CA GLN A 4 0.28 -9.54 13.47
C GLN A 4 0.94 -10.44 12.45
N THR A 5 2.25 -10.29 12.24
CA THR A 5 3.03 -11.11 11.35
C THR A 5 4.47 -11.30 11.84
N ARG A 6 5.05 -12.43 11.51
CA ARG A 6 6.49 -12.72 11.69
C ARG A 6 7.35 -12.09 10.59
N HIS A 7 6.74 -11.66 9.50
CA HIS A 7 7.42 -11.12 8.31
C HIS A 7 7.75 -9.63 8.45
N THR A 8 8.32 -9.20 9.57
CA THR A 8 8.58 -7.78 9.88
C THR A 8 9.55 -7.09 8.94
N ARG A 9 10.39 -7.85 8.20
CA ARG A 9 11.38 -7.32 7.25
C ARG A 9 10.97 -7.45 5.78
N VAL A 10 9.80 -8.02 5.51
CA VAL A 10 9.30 -8.20 4.15
C VAL A 10 8.57 -6.93 3.70
N ALA A 11 8.97 -6.36 2.56
CA ALA A 11 8.29 -5.20 2.00
C ALA A 11 6.94 -5.58 1.38
N GLY A 12 6.05 -4.59 1.19
CA GLY A 12 4.72 -4.82 0.60
C GLY A 12 3.68 -5.36 1.57
N ILE A 13 3.96 -5.38 2.87
CA ILE A 13 2.99 -5.79 3.90
C ILE A 13 2.07 -4.62 4.29
N GLY A 14 2.52 -3.38 4.12
CA GLY A 14 1.81 -2.20 4.57
C GLY A 14 1.89 -1.98 6.09
N ASN A 15 1.03 -1.10 6.60
CA ASN A 15 1.02 -0.79 8.04
C ASN A 15 0.23 -1.85 8.82
N THR A 16 0.94 -2.60 9.67
CA THR A 16 0.34 -3.66 10.51
C THR A 16 -0.23 -3.15 11.82
N LYS A 17 0.11 -1.93 12.25
CA LYS A 17 -0.31 -1.38 13.55
C LYS A 17 -1.80 -1.06 13.60
N GLY A 18 -2.41 -0.75 12.46
CA GLY A 18 -3.81 -0.34 12.40
C GLY A 18 -4.04 1.07 12.97
N SER A 19 -5.31 1.37 13.24
CA SER A 19 -5.72 2.64 13.83
C SER A 19 -6.92 2.41 14.76
N GLN A 20 -7.21 3.39 15.62
CA GLN A 20 -8.40 3.34 16.48
C GLN A 20 -9.69 3.24 15.64
N ARG A 21 -9.75 3.94 14.50
CA ARG A 21 -10.90 3.85 13.57
C ARG A 21 -11.10 2.43 13.03
N ALA A 22 -10.02 1.77 12.63
CA ALA A 22 -10.08 0.39 12.13
C ALA A 22 -10.52 -0.58 13.23
N LEU A 23 -10.08 -0.38 14.48
CA LEU A 23 -10.52 -1.19 15.62
C LEU A 23 -12.01 -0.99 15.89
N ASN A 24 -12.48 0.26 15.97
CA ASN A 24 -13.89 0.58 16.23
C ASN A 24 -14.80 -0.03 15.14
N LEU A 25 -14.40 0.10 13.87
CA LEU A 25 -15.12 -0.52 12.75
C LEU A 25 -15.17 -2.04 12.89
N LEU A 26 -14.04 -2.68 13.23
CA LEU A 26 -14.00 -4.12 13.42
C LEU A 26 -14.93 -4.58 14.53
N VAL A 27 -14.95 -3.87 15.67
CA VAL A 27 -15.85 -4.18 16.81
C VAL A 27 -17.30 -4.06 16.38
N ALA A 28 -17.68 -2.98 15.70
CA ALA A 28 -19.04 -2.78 15.21
C ALA A 28 -19.49 -3.90 14.24
N ILE A 29 -18.63 -4.26 13.27
CA ILE A 29 -18.92 -5.34 12.32
C ILE A 29 -19.05 -6.68 13.06
N ARG A 30 -18.19 -6.97 14.04
CA ARG A 30 -18.26 -8.20 14.85
C ARG A 30 -19.56 -8.29 15.64
N ASP A 31 -20.03 -7.19 16.19
CA ASP A 31 -21.32 -7.15 16.90
C ASP A 31 -22.48 -7.48 15.94
N ILE A 32 -22.51 -6.89 14.75
CA ILE A 32 -23.52 -7.19 13.73
C ILE A 32 -23.46 -8.67 13.33
N GLN A 33 -22.25 -9.21 13.05
CA GLN A 33 -22.06 -10.60 12.69
C GLN A 33 -22.54 -11.55 13.80
N LYS A 34 -22.29 -11.20 15.07
CA LYS A 34 -22.76 -11.97 16.23
C LYS A 34 -24.28 -11.96 16.33
N ARG A 35 -24.92 -10.79 16.20
CA ARG A 35 -26.38 -10.63 16.30
C ARG A 35 -27.12 -11.30 15.15
N THR A 36 -26.59 -11.21 13.94
CA THR A 36 -27.26 -11.78 12.75
C THR A 36 -26.92 -13.25 12.51
N GLY A 37 -25.87 -13.76 13.14
CA GLY A 37 -25.33 -15.08 12.87
C GLY A 37 -24.64 -15.24 11.51
N LYS A 38 -24.63 -14.18 10.67
CA LYS A 38 -24.03 -14.17 9.34
C LYS A 38 -22.56 -13.76 9.40
N ASP A 39 -21.80 -14.15 8.38
CA ASP A 39 -20.39 -13.74 8.23
C ASP A 39 -20.25 -12.31 7.69
N LEU A 40 -21.13 -11.93 6.78
CA LEU A 40 -21.21 -10.58 6.25
C LEU A 40 -21.92 -9.65 7.27
N GLY A 41 -21.22 -8.59 7.70
CA GLY A 41 -21.74 -7.61 8.65
C GLY A 41 -21.61 -6.16 8.17
N ALA A 42 -21.08 -5.96 6.96
CA ALA A 42 -20.93 -4.63 6.35
C ALA A 42 -20.80 -4.75 4.83
N THR A 43 -21.05 -3.64 4.14
CA THR A 43 -20.78 -3.47 2.71
C THR A 43 -19.71 -2.39 2.54
N PHE A 44 -18.65 -2.70 1.83
CA PHE A 44 -17.61 -1.75 1.46
C PHE A 44 -17.73 -1.37 -0.01
N LEU A 45 -17.62 -0.08 -0.31
CA LEU A 45 -17.61 0.44 -1.67
C LEU A 45 -16.21 0.99 -1.97
N SER A 46 -15.62 0.54 -3.06
CA SER A 46 -14.29 0.98 -3.49
C SER A 46 -14.14 0.83 -4.99
N GLY A 47 -13.48 1.80 -5.63
CA GLY A 47 -13.06 1.67 -7.03
C GLY A 47 -11.88 0.71 -7.22
N THR A 48 -11.15 0.39 -6.16
CA THR A 48 -10.00 -0.53 -6.18
C THR A 48 -9.94 -1.31 -4.87
N VAL A 49 -9.97 -2.62 -4.95
CA VAL A 49 -9.96 -3.50 -3.76
C VAL A 49 -8.55 -3.64 -3.17
N VAL A 50 -7.53 -3.72 -4.03
CA VAL A 50 -6.12 -3.83 -3.65
C VAL A 50 -5.36 -2.71 -4.33
N VAL A 51 -4.80 -1.78 -3.55
CA VAL A 51 -4.11 -0.59 -4.06
C VAL A 51 -2.60 -0.67 -3.81
N ASN A 52 -2.19 -0.84 -2.57
CA ASN A 52 -0.80 -0.68 -2.16
C ASN A 52 -0.11 -1.98 -1.76
N ALA A 53 -0.85 -2.94 -1.25
CA ALA A 53 -0.27 -4.17 -0.70
C ALA A 53 -1.20 -5.37 -0.88
N LEU A 54 -0.62 -6.53 -1.16
CA LEU A 54 -1.37 -7.80 -1.26
C LEU A 54 -2.10 -8.15 0.05
N THR A 55 -1.60 -7.65 1.15
CA THR A 55 -2.18 -7.85 2.49
C THR A 55 -3.54 -7.20 2.68
N GLU A 56 -3.91 -6.22 1.85
CA GLU A 56 -5.21 -5.54 1.91
C GLU A 56 -6.36 -6.51 1.70
N LEU A 57 -6.19 -7.48 0.81
CA LEU A 57 -7.19 -8.51 0.57
C LEU A 57 -7.41 -9.40 1.81
N TYR A 58 -6.35 -9.77 2.52
CA TYR A 58 -6.48 -10.48 3.80
C TYR A 58 -7.26 -9.65 4.83
N VAL A 59 -6.96 -8.36 4.91
CA VAL A 59 -7.67 -7.46 5.83
C VAL A 59 -9.15 -7.38 5.48
N LEU A 60 -9.50 -7.29 4.21
CA LEU A 60 -10.89 -7.33 3.75
C LEU A 60 -11.61 -8.61 4.22
N PHE A 61 -11.00 -9.77 4.00
CA PHE A 61 -11.56 -11.04 4.47
C PHE A 61 -11.66 -11.12 5.99
N LYS A 62 -10.70 -10.56 6.71
CA LYS A 62 -10.77 -10.47 8.18
C LYS A 62 -12.01 -9.71 8.66
N TYR A 63 -12.45 -8.68 7.94
CA TYR A 63 -13.70 -7.97 8.25
C TYR A 63 -14.94 -8.75 7.83
N LEU A 64 -14.96 -9.28 6.61
CA LEU A 64 -16.17 -9.78 5.95
C LEU A 64 -16.35 -11.31 6.04
N ARG A 65 -15.27 -12.08 6.22
CA ARG A 65 -15.29 -13.56 6.17
C ARG A 65 -14.58 -14.24 7.35
N PRO A 66 -14.80 -13.82 8.61
CA PRO A 66 -14.06 -14.39 9.75
C PRO A 66 -14.32 -15.86 9.99
N LYS A 67 -15.55 -16.32 9.81
CA LYS A 67 -15.90 -17.74 10.01
C LYS A 67 -15.29 -18.61 8.92
N GLU A 68 -15.31 -18.14 7.67
CA GLU A 68 -14.72 -18.87 6.55
C GLU A 68 -13.19 -18.93 6.67
N LEU A 69 -12.53 -17.84 7.09
CA LEU A 69 -11.10 -17.86 7.42
C LEU A 69 -10.78 -18.88 8.52
N ALA A 70 -11.64 -18.98 9.54
CA ALA A 70 -11.49 -19.96 10.62
C ALA A 70 -11.67 -21.40 10.13
N LYS A 71 -12.69 -21.64 9.31
CA LYS A 71 -12.97 -22.95 8.69
C LYS A 71 -11.79 -23.44 7.85
N GLN A 72 -11.16 -22.55 7.08
CA GLN A 72 -9.99 -22.85 6.28
C GLN A 72 -8.66 -22.83 7.08
N LYS A 73 -8.71 -22.55 8.38
CA LYS A 73 -7.55 -22.47 9.28
C LYS A 73 -6.53 -21.39 8.88
N VAL A 74 -6.99 -20.31 8.25
CA VAL A 74 -6.17 -19.18 7.78
C VAL A 74 -6.55 -17.85 8.46
N SER A 75 -7.00 -17.92 9.71
CA SER A 75 -7.43 -16.74 10.48
C SER A 75 -6.27 -15.78 10.82
N CYS A 76 -5.03 -16.24 10.84
CA CYS A 76 -3.87 -15.38 11.00
C CYS A 76 -3.24 -15.08 9.63
N PHE A 77 -2.62 -13.89 9.52
CA PHE A 77 -2.01 -13.45 8.28
C PHE A 77 -0.93 -14.40 7.78
N ASP A 78 -0.07 -14.90 8.64
CA ASP A 78 1.05 -15.75 8.24
C ASP A 78 0.59 -17.07 7.61
N ALA A 79 -0.50 -17.67 8.14
CA ALA A 79 -1.09 -18.87 7.54
C ALA A 79 -1.75 -18.56 6.19
N TRP A 80 -2.46 -17.45 6.09
CA TRP A 80 -3.05 -16.99 4.83
C TRP A 80 -1.98 -16.69 3.77
N ALA A 81 -0.94 -15.96 4.16
CA ALA A 81 0.16 -15.61 3.26
C ALA A 81 0.92 -16.83 2.75
N ALA A 82 1.12 -17.84 3.60
CA ALA A 82 1.78 -19.09 3.20
C ALA A 82 1.02 -19.85 2.11
N ILE A 83 -0.31 -19.70 2.05
CA ILE A 83 -1.16 -20.37 1.06
C ILE A 83 -1.34 -19.54 -0.21
N PHE A 84 -1.55 -18.23 -0.07
CA PHE A 84 -2.02 -17.38 -1.17
C PHE A 84 -0.99 -16.40 -1.71
N THR A 85 0.20 -16.28 -1.09
CA THR A 85 1.20 -15.32 -1.54
C THR A 85 2.57 -15.96 -1.75
N LYS A 86 3.32 -15.41 -2.68
CA LYS A 86 4.72 -15.77 -2.91
C LYS A 86 5.61 -14.57 -2.64
N LYS A 87 6.66 -14.80 -1.86
CA LYS A 87 7.73 -13.83 -1.69
C LYS A 87 8.70 -13.93 -2.84
N SER A 88 9.12 -12.78 -3.35
CA SER A 88 10.24 -12.66 -4.28
C SER A 88 11.31 -11.76 -3.69
N THR A 89 12.55 -12.05 -4.05
CA THR A 89 13.69 -11.21 -3.72
C THR A 89 14.18 -10.57 -4.99
N ASP A 90 14.16 -9.24 -5.01
CA ASP A 90 14.61 -8.45 -6.15
C ASP A 90 15.57 -7.35 -5.72
N TYR A 91 16.33 -6.88 -6.69
CA TYR A 91 17.15 -5.69 -6.52
C TYR A 91 16.32 -4.46 -6.91
N GLU A 92 16.17 -3.54 -5.97
CA GLU A 92 15.45 -2.29 -6.19
C GLU A 92 16.44 -1.12 -6.12
N LEU A 93 16.33 -0.20 -7.08
CA LEU A 93 17.03 1.07 -7.01
C LEU A 93 16.39 1.92 -5.90
N SER A 94 17.19 2.32 -4.92
CA SER A 94 16.71 3.26 -3.91
C SER A 94 16.64 4.66 -4.50
N VAL A 95 15.89 5.55 -3.87
CA VAL A 95 15.80 6.97 -4.26
C VAL A 95 17.14 7.69 -4.18
N THR A 96 18.10 7.15 -3.46
CA THR A 96 19.49 7.65 -3.35
C THR A 96 20.43 7.04 -4.39
N GLY A 97 19.91 6.33 -5.41
CA GLY A 97 20.71 5.71 -6.48
C GLY A 97 21.39 4.40 -6.11
N SER A 98 21.31 3.94 -4.84
CA SER A 98 21.92 2.67 -4.43
C SER A 98 21.04 1.48 -4.75
N ILE A 99 21.64 0.36 -5.17
CA ILE A 99 20.92 -0.89 -5.39
C ILE A 99 20.81 -1.64 -4.06
N LYS A 100 19.57 -1.92 -3.64
CA LYS A 100 19.28 -2.66 -2.41
C LYS A 100 18.50 -3.94 -2.73
N ARG A 101 18.94 -5.04 -2.14
CA ARG A 101 18.19 -6.30 -2.17
C ARG A 101 17.01 -6.20 -1.21
N LYS A 102 15.79 -6.43 -1.73
CA LYS A 102 14.56 -6.45 -0.91
C LYS A 102 13.76 -7.70 -1.16
N GLU A 103 13.29 -8.31 -0.07
CA GLU A 103 12.27 -9.34 -0.09
C GLU A 103 10.89 -8.69 -0.01
N ARG A 104 9.97 -9.09 -0.90
CA ARG A 104 8.63 -8.50 -1.00
C ARG A 104 7.58 -9.56 -1.33
N PHE A 105 6.38 -9.40 -0.78
CA PHE A 105 5.21 -10.12 -1.28
C PHE A 105 4.75 -9.44 -2.58
N ARG A 106 4.97 -10.09 -3.73
CA ARG A 106 4.64 -9.52 -5.05
C ARG A 106 3.48 -10.17 -5.74
N THR A 107 3.30 -11.45 -5.53
CA THR A 107 2.36 -12.23 -6.33
C THR A 107 1.42 -13.03 -5.46
N TYR A 108 0.17 -13.11 -5.90
CA TYR A 108 -0.73 -14.14 -5.42
C TYR A 108 -0.43 -15.46 -6.10
N ILE A 109 -0.55 -16.54 -5.32
CA ILE A 109 -0.61 -17.91 -5.82
C ILE A 109 -2.01 -18.45 -5.52
N LYS A 110 -2.40 -19.56 -6.17
CA LYS A 110 -3.75 -20.12 -6.08
C LYS A 110 -4.85 -19.07 -6.40
N VAL A 111 -4.60 -18.32 -7.46
CA VAL A 111 -5.49 -17.22 -7.88
C VAL A 111 -6.92 -17.69 -8.16
N PRO A 112 -7.18 -18.86 -8.76
CA PRO A 112 -8.56 -19.35 -8.98
C PRO A 112 -9.33 -19.49 -7.66
N GLU A 113 -8.73 -20.11 -6.64
CA GLU A 113 -9.34 -20.33 -5.32
C GLU A 113 -9.57 -19.01 -4.60
N LEU A 114 -8.59 -18.11 -4.65
CA LEU A 114 -8.69 -16.77 -4.06
C LEU A 114 -9.78 -15.93 -4.75
N SER A 115 -9.87 -16.02 -6.06
CA SER A 115 -10.91 -15.35 -6.86
C SER A 115 -12.30 -15.89 -6.56
N ALA A 116 -12.46 -17.22 -6.43
CA ALA A 116 -13.73 -17.82 -6.02
C ALA A 116 -14.15 -17.33 -4.64
N PHE A 117 -13.21 -17.30 -3.69
CA PHE A 117 -13.44 -16.81 -2.33
C PHE A 117 -13.87 -15.33 -2.28
N LEU A 118 -13.30 -14.50 -3.15
CA LEU A 118 -13.66 -13.09 -3.28
C LEU A 118 -15.03 -12.91 -3.98
N ARG A 119 -15.31 -13.66 -5.05
CA ARG A 119 -16.56 -13.54 -5.81
C ARG A 119 -17.82 -13.81 -4.99
N GLU A 120 -17.73 -14.65 -3.96
CA GLU A 120 -18.86 -14.93 -3.07
C GLU A 120 -19.36 -13.69 -2.31
N ILE A 121 -18.51 -12.67 -2.14
CA ILE A 121 -18.82 -11.47 -1.35
C ILE A 121 -18.70 -10.17 -2.13
N THR A 122 -18.41 -10.23 -3.43
CA THR A 122 -18.13 -9.03 -4.23
C THR A 122 -19.06 -8.95 -5.44
N ASP A 123 -19.74 -7.81 -5.60
CA ASP A 123 -20.32 -7.41 -6.88
C ASP A 123 -19.29 -6.52 -7.59
N TYR A 124 -18.60 -7.11 -8.57
CA TYR A 124 -17.53 -6.45 -9.31
C TYR A 124 -18.06 -5.97 -10.66
N ARG A 125 -17.94 -4.68 -10.91
CA ARG A 125 -18.37 -4.02 -12.15
C ARG A 125 -17.22 -3.25 -12.75
N THR A 126 -16.95 -3.47 -14.04
CA THR A 126 -15.99 -2.65 -14.80
C THR A 126 -16.73 -1.56 -15.57
N ALA A 127 -16.00 -0.52 -16.00
CA ALA A 127 -16.54 0.54 -16.85
C ALA A 127 -17.14 -0.03 -18.14
N GLU A 128 -16.49 -1.04 -18.72
CA GLU A 128 -16.98 -1.75 -19.92
C GLU A 128 -18.32 -2.46 -19.67
N MET A 129 -18.43 -3.18 -18.53
CA MET A 129 -19.68 -3.87 -18.15
C MET A 129 -20.85 -2.90 -17.95
N MET A 130 -20.53 -1.69 -17.47
CA MET A 130 -21.52 -0.64 -17.22
C MET A 130 -21.81 0.22 -18.47
N GLN A 131 -21.07 0.01 -19.57
CA GLN A 131 -21.19 0.79 -20.80
C GLN A 131 -21.14 2.31 -20.54
N LEU A 132 -20.23 2.72 -19.66
CA LEU A 132 -20.06 4.14 -19.35
C LEU A 132 -19.51 4.86 -20.57
N ASP A 133 -20.12 5.99 -20.89
CA ASP A 133 -19.60 6.92 -21.90
C ASP A 133 -18.35 7.61 -21.33
N VAL A 134 -17.18 7.12 -21.73
CA VAL A 134 -15.88 7.61 -21.26
C VAL A 134 -15.21 8.36 -22.40
N PRO A 135 -14.76 9.61 -22.19
CA PRO A 135 -14.05 10.36 -23.21
C PRO A 135 -12.79 9.64 -23.73
N ASP A 136 -12.48 9.81 -24.98
CA ASP A 136 -11.23 9.34 -25.57
C ASP A 136 -10.03 9.94 -24.87
N LYS A 137 -9.05 9.12 -24.53
CA LYS A 137 -7.85 9.54 -23.84
C LYS A 137 -6.68 9.66 -24.82
N ASN A 138 -6.21 10.89 -25.03
CA ASN A 138 -4.97 11.15 -25.74
C ASN A 138 -3.87 11.47 -24.70
N VAL A 139 -2.87 10.61 -24.56
CA VAL A 139 -1.76 10.78 -23.62
C VAL A 139 -0.52 11.13 -24.40
N GLN A 140 0.02 12.33 -24.13
CA GLN A 140 1.30 12.76 -24.67
C GLN A 140 2.34 12.80 -23.55
N PHE A 141 3.48 12.17 -23.77
CA PHE A 141 4.62 12.22 -22.85
C PHE A 141 5.58 13.30 -23.35
N LEU A 142 5.70 14.38 -22.59
CA LEU A 142 6.68 15.44 -22.83
C LEU A 142 7.86 15.21 -21.88
N SER A 143 9.07 15.19 -22.45
CA SER A 143 10.30 15.05 -21.67
C SER A 143 11.21 16.22 -21.98
N ASN A 144 11.56 16.98 -20.95
CA ASN A 144 12.51 18.07 -21.02
C ASN A 144 13.77 17.72 -20.23
N LYS A 145 14.90 18.31 -20.63
CA LYS A 145 16.12 18.24 -19.84
C LYS A 145 15.96 19.12 -18.59
N PRO A 146 16.48 18.70 -17.43
CA PRO A 146 16.46 19.53 -16.23
C PRO A 146 17.30 20.81 -16.47
N THR A 147 16.99 21.87 -15.73
CA THR A 147 17.84 23.05 -15.65
C THR A 147 19.05 22.79 -14.75
N ILE A 148 20.05 23.68 -14.78
CA ILE A 148 21.25 23.57 -13.92
C ILE A 148 20.83 23.62 -12.45
N GLU A 149 19.88 24.49 -12.10
CA GLU A 149 19.35 24.62 -10.74
C GLU A 149 18.63 23.36 -10.28
N GLN A 150 17.91 22.70 -11.19
CA GLN A 150 17.24 21.43 -10.90
C GLN A 150 18.25 20.29 -10.70
N GLU A 151 19.32 20.23 -11.49
CA GLU A 151 20.40 19.26 -11.32
C GLU A 151 21.12 19.45 -9.98
N ASP A 152 21.44 20.68 -9.60
CA ASP A 152 22.07 21.01 -8.33
C ASP A 152 21.19 20.62 -7.14
N MET A 153 19.92 21.00 -7.17
CA MET A 153 18.97 20.63 -6.10
C MET A 153 18.77 19.11 -6.00
N ILE A 154 18.82 18.37 -7.11
CA ILE A 154 18.76 16.89 -7.05
C ILE A 154 19.95 16.34 -6.27
N MET A 155 21.15 16.89 -6.42
CA MET A 155 22.32 16.48 -5.64
C MET A 155 22.15 16.76 -4.16
N HIS A 156 21.62 17.94 -3.78
CA HIS A 156 21.28 18.28 -2.40
C HIS A 156 20.23 17.33 -1.82
N LEU A 157 19.17 17.00 -2.56
CA LEU A 157 18.13 16.06 -2.14
C LEU A 157 18.67 14.64 -1.93
N VAL A 158 19.61 14.19 -2.77
CA VAL A 158 20.28 12.89 -2.61
C VAL A 158 21.17 12.88 -1.39
N ALA A 159 21.92 13.95 -1.13
CA ALA A 159 22.74 14.10 0.07
C ALA A 159 21.86 14.03 1.32
N PHE A 160 20.84 14.86 1.42
CA PHE A 160 19.85 14.85 2.50
C PHE A 160 19.17 13.49 2.71
N ALA A 161 18.75 12.83 1.63
CA ALA A 161 18.13 11.52 1.73
C ALA A 161 19.04 10.44 2.31
N ASN A 162 20.36 10.57 2.14
CA ASN A 162 21.36 9.68 2.70
C ASN A 162 21.70 10.03 4.17
N SER A 163 22.07 11.27 4.44
CA SER A 163 22.50 11.75 5.77
C SER A 163 21.32 11.92 6.73
N GLY A 164 20.26 12.56 6.27
CA GLY A 164 19.17 13.06 7.09
C GLY A 164 19.44 14.45 7.68
N GLU A 165 20.60 15.06 7.37
CA GLU A 165 20.96 16.39 7.86
C GLU A 165 20.24 17.45 7.02
N TRP A 166 19.53 18.36 7.70
CA TRP A 166 18.75 19.41 7.04
C TRP A 166 19.60 20.37 6.21
N ASP A 167 20.82 20.64 6.69
CA ASP A 167 21.77 21.54 6.06
C ASP A 167 22.17 21.07 4.64
N ASP A 168 22.10 19.77 4.37
CA ASP A 168 22.38 19.22 3.05
C ASP A 168 21.40 19.69 1.97
N LEU A 169 20.23 20.22 2.35
CA LEU A 169 19.26 20.80 1.42
C LEU A 169 19.65 22.20 0.93
N GLY A 170 20.54 22.88 1.62
CA GLY A 170 20.92 24.28 1.32
C GLY A 170 19.76 25.28 1.45
N LEU A 171 18.75 24.96 2.27
CA LEU A 171 17.58 25.79 2.46
C LEU A 171 17.71 26.63 3.75
N ASP A 172 17.44 27.94 3.66
CA ASP A 172 17.42 28.86 4.81
C ASP A 172 16.17 28.72 5.70
N THR A 173 15.64 27.50 5.82
CA THR A 173 14.45 27.22 6.62
C THR A 173 14.75 26.26 7.76
N LEU A 174 13.97 26.35 8.84
CA LEU A 174 14.13 25.42 9.96
C LEU A 174 13.61 24.03 9.64
N PRO A 175 14.27 22.96 10.16
CA PRO A 175 13.81 21.60 9.98
C PRO A 175 12.47 21.37 10.69
N PRO A 176 11.59 20.52 10.14
CA PRO A 176 10.36 20.14 10.80
C PRO A 176 10.61 19.20 12.00
N ASP A 177 9.76 19.22 13.01
CA ASP A 177 9.89 18.43 14.26
C ASP A 177 10.02 16.91 14.06
N ASN A 178 9.61 16.39 12.92
CA ASN A 178 9.58 14.95 12.62
C ASN A 178 10.58 14.53 11.53
N LEU A 179 11.65 15.28 11.36
CA LEU A 179 12.65 15.14 10.29
C LEU A 179 13.10 13.69 10.05
N GLU A 180 13.58 12.99 11.08
CA GLU A 180 14.07 11.61 10.95
C GLU A 180 13.06 10.62 10.37
N LYS A 181 11.79 10.77 10.76
CA LYS A 181 10.71 9.85 10.33
C LYS A 181 10.17 10.20 8.95
N ALA A 182 10.29 11.45 8.54
CA ALA A 182 9.68 11.99 7.34
C ALA A 182 10.68 12.37 6.24
N LYS A 183 12.00 12.18 6.46
CA LYS A 183 13.03 12.66 5.52
C LYS A 183 12.78 12.33 4.06
N MET A 184 12.37 11.09 3.75
CA MET A 184 12.08 10.69 2.37
C MET A 184 10.83 11.35 1.81
N LEU A 185 9.80 11.56 2.65
CA LEU A 185 8.59 12.26 2.25
C LEU A 185 8.89 13.74 1.97
N ILE A 186 9.71 14.36 2.80
CA ILE A 186 10.17 15.75 2.63
C ILE A 186 10.99 15.88 1.34
N ALA A 187 11.98 15.02 1.13
CA ALA A 187 12.80 15.04 -0.08
C ALA A 187 11.95 14.90 -1.36
N THR A 188 10.98 13.98 -1.37
CA THR A 188 10.10 13.80 -2.53
C THR A 188 9.10 14.94 -2.72
N ASP A 189 8.64 15.59 -1.66
CA ASP A 189 7.77 16.76 -1.75
C ASP A 189 8.51 17.98 -2.31
N ILE A 190 9.74 18.22 -1.85
CA ILE A 190 10.59 19.29 -2.38
C ILE A 190 10.92 19.02 -3.86
N ALA A 191 11.34 17.79 -4.20
CA ALA A 191 11.63 17.41 -5.58
C ALA A 191 10.44 17.64 -6.51
N ARG A 192 9.23 17.30 -6.06
CA ARG A 192 8.01 17.51 -6.84
C ARG A 192 7.68 18.97 -7.04
N LYS A 193 7.86 19.81 -6.02
CA LYS A 193 7.62 21.27 -6.13
C LYS A 193 8.59 21.90 -7.12
N MET A 194 9.87 21.58 -6.99
CA MET A 194 10.90 22.09 -7.89
C MET A 194 10.71 21.65 -9.35
N ALA A 195 10.11 20.48 -9.58
CA ALA A 195 9.83 20.01 -10.94
C ALA A 195 8.64 20.75 -11.61
N LEU A 196 7.88 21.55 -10.84
CA LEU A 196 6.74 22.32 -11.32
C LEU A 196 7.07 23.82 -11.51
N ASP A 197 8.16 24.29 -10.92
CA ASP A 197 8.68 25.64 -11.04
C ASP A 197 9.69 25.75 -12.22
#